data_020cf78bd5ae545192e5ea90e86521c5
#
_entry.id   020cf78bd5ae545192e5ea90e86521c5
#
_cell.length_a   1.000
_cell.length_b   1.000
_cell.length_c   1.000
_cell.angle_alpha   90.00
_cell.angle_beta   90.00
_cell.angle_gamma   90.00
#
_symmetry.space_group_name_H-M   'P 1'
#
loop_
_entity.id
_entity.type
_entity.pdbx_description
1 polymer ?
#
loop_
_entity_poly.entity_id
_entity_poly.type
_entity_poly.pdbx_seq_one_letter_code
_entity_poly.pdbx_strand_id
1 'polypeptide(L)'
;VSKPDRKIEDLEKFVKTYPTSQYADDALYELGNTYVNQNQNDKGISTYDRLINGYKSSSYVAKAILKQGLIYYNTNKEDLAITKFKKVVAEYPNSPESIEAVSTARLIYVDKGQVDEYAAWVKTLSFVEVSDADLDNDTYESAEKQYLQNNTKQAISGFSSYVSKFPNGLHALKANFYLAQLYFADNLEANSVKHYEFVVAKPRNEFTEQALARLCQVHLKAKNYDSAIPVLKRLETEADFPQNITYAQSNLMKSYYEKQDFTNAVVYADKVLKNDKIDDRIKSDAQIIVARSAIKTNDEAKAKEAYAKLQKIAKGELAAEALYYDAYFKNKEGKFEPSNVVVQKIAKDYSGYKYFGAKSLIVMAKNFYGLKDSFQATYILESVIENFKEYTDVIEEAQKELDFIKGEEAKRNSSITK
;
A
#
# COMPACT_ATOMS: atom_id res chain seq x y z
N VAL A 1 -40.11 -23.06 -45.19
CA VAL A 1 -38.94 -22.20 -45.41
C VAL A 1 -39.18 -20.87 -44.67
N SER A 2 -38.27 -20.45 -43.83
CA SER A 2 -38.41 -19.17 -43.13
C SER A 2 -38.32 -17.99 -44.13
N LYS A 3 -38.83 -16.79 -43.72
CA LYS A 3 -38.73 -15.61 -44.59
C LYS A 3 -37.25 -15.27 -44.96
N PRO A 4 -36.28 -15.38 -44.05
CA PRO A 4 -34.87 -15.18 -44.40
C PRO A 4 -34.28 -16.22 -45.32
N ASP A 5 -34.63 -17.50 -45.18
CA ASP A 5 -34.16 -18.59 -46.08
C ASP A 5 -34.66 -18.39 -47.48
N ARG A 6 -35.90 -17.99 -47.66
CA ARG A 6 -36.48 -17.67 -48.97
C ARG A 6 -35.80 -16.47 -49.58
N LYS A 7 -35.46 -15.43 -48.80
CA LYS A 7 -34.71 -14.28 -49.28
C LYS A 7 -33.30 -14.67 -49.76
N ILE A 8 -32.63 -15.57 -49.08
CA ILE A 8 -31.33 -16.11 -49.50
C ILE A 8 -31.44 -16.84 -50.82
N GLU A 9 -32.42 -17.75 -50.95
CA GLU A 9 -32.62 -18.49 -52.22
C GLU A 9 -32.93 -17.58 -53.39
N ASP A 10 -33.78 -16.58 -53.22
CA ASP A 10 -34.17 -15.65 -54.24
C ASP A 10 -32.97 -14.75 -54.67
N LEU A 11 -32.16 -14.23 -53.69
CA LEU A 11 -31.00 -13.41 -53.97
C LEU A 11 -29.87 -14.22 -54.63
N GLU A 12 -29.58 -15.44 -54.17
CA GLU A 12 -28.58 -16.32 -54.82
C GLU A 12 -29.01 -16.66 -56.26
N LYS A 13 -30.27 -16.99 -56.49
CA LYS A 13 -30.79 -17.21 -57.82
C LYS A 13 -30.66 -15.99 -58.72
N PHE A 14 -30.97 -14.79 -58.19
CA PHE A 14 -30.87 -13.53 -58.92
C PHE A 14 -29.44 -13.26 -59.36
N VAL A 15 -28.50 -13.28 -58.44
CA VAL A 15 -27.08 -13.00 -58.72
C VAL A 15 -26.49 -14.03 -59.71
N LYS A 16 -26.89 -15.29 -59.60
CA LYS A 16 -26.47 -16.36 -60.50
C LYS A 16 -27.02 -16.16 -61.91
N THR A 17 -28.27 -15.72 -62.02
CA THR A 17 -28.99 -15.62 -63.30
C THR A 17 -28.63 -14.30 -64.01
N TYR A 18 -28.42 -13.23 -63.26
CA TYR A 18 -28.21 -11.86 -63.77
C TYR A 18 -26.94 -11.21 -63.22
N PRO A 19 -25.74 -11.80 -63.43
CA PRO A 19 -24.50 -11.32 -62.78
C PRO A 19 -24.05 -9.94 -63.30
N THR A 20 -24.54 -9.51 -64.47
CA THR A 20 -24.23 -8.21 -65.08
C THR A 20 -25.34 -7.17 -64.85
N SER A 21 -26.37 -7.50 -64.09
CA SER A 21 -27.44 -6.56 -63.77
C SER A 21 -26.90 -5.38 -62.95
N GLN A 22 -27.43 -4.20 -63.17
CA GLN A 22 -27.14 -3.01 -62.35
C GLN A 22 -27.57 -3.15 -60.89
N TYR A 23 -28.30 -4.20 -60.53
CA TYR A 23 -28.73 -4.54 -59.17
C TYR A 23 -27.97 -5.73 -58.58
N ALA A 24 -27.00 -6.28 -59.28
CA ALA A 24 -26.32 -7.50 -58.83
C ALA A 24 -25.41 -7.24 -57.62
N ASP A 25 -24.79 -6.08 -57.58
CA ASP A 25 -23.98 -5.62 -56.41
C ASP A 25 -24.84 -5.34 -55.19
N ASP A 26 -25.98 -4.68 -55.32
CA ASP A 26 -26.96 -4.48 -54.23
C ASP A 26 -27.49 -5.82 -53.72
N ALA A 27 -27.85 -6.74 -54.62
CA ALA A 27 -28.30 -8.06 -54.26
C ALA A 27 -27.23 -8.87 -53.48
N LEU A 28 -25.96 -8.78 -53.86
CA LEU A 28 -24.86 -9.39 -53.10
C LEU A 28 -24.66 -8.77 -51.75
N TYR A 29 -24.77 -7.45 -51.65
CA TYR A 29 -24.67 -6.77 -50.36
C TYR A 29 -25.79 -7.20 -49.39
N GLU A 30 -27.04 -7.22 -49.88
CA GLU A 30 -28.20 -7.69 -49.10
C GLU A 30 -28.13 -9.19 -48.76
N LEU A 31 -27.60 -10.01 -49.67
CA LEU A 31 -27.35 -11.42 -49.40
C LEU A 31 -26.34 -11.61 -48.27
N GLY A 32 -25.22 -10.88 -48.31
CA GLY A 32 -24.23 -10.87 -47.26
C GLY A 32 -24.81 -10.46 -45.90
N ASN A 33 -25.56 -9.36 -45.85
CA ASN A 33 -26.27 -8.90 -44.64
C ASN A 33 -27.25 -9.99 -44.12
N THR A 34 -27.96 -10.67 -45.05
CA THR A 34 -28.94 -11.71 -44.65
C THR A 34 -28.25 -12.92 -44.02
N TYR A 35 -27.10 -13.35 -44.56
CA TYR A 35 -26.29 -14.41 -43.95
C TYR A 35 -25.78 -14.03 -42.58
N VAL A 36 -25.27 -12.81 -42.41
CA VAL A 36 -24.76 -12.31 -41.12
C VAL A 36 -25.88 -12.25 -40.06
N ASN A 37 -27.06 -11.74 -40.43
CA ASN A 37 -28.22 -11.67 -39.56
C ASN A 37 -28.71 -13.04 -39.08
N GLN A 38 -28.37 -14.11 -39.83
CA GLN A 38 -28.62 -15.50 -39.44
C GLN A 38 -27.40 -16.15 -38.74
N ASN A 39 -26.45 -15.40 -38.29
CA ASN A 39 -25.20 -15.90 -37.70
C ASN A 39 -24.37 -16.80 -38.62
N GLN A 40 -24.59 -16.75 -39.93
CA GLN A 40 -23.81 -17.48 -40.93
C GLN A 40 -22.62 -16.60 -41.43
N ASN A 41 -21.76 -16.21 -40.48
CA ASN A 41 -20.72 -15.22 -40.70
C ASN A 41 -19.76 -15.57 -41.86
N ASP A 42 -19.35 -16.83 -41.99
CA ASP A 42 -18.44 -17.27 -43.03
C ASP A 42 -19.05 -17.12 -44.44
N LYS A 43 -20.35 -17.41 -44.57
CA LYS A 43 -21.08 -17.19 -45.83
C LYS A 43 -21.25 -15.69 -46.12
N GLY A 44 -21.50 -14.89 -45.07
CA GLY A 44 -21.56 -13.44 -45.18
C GLY A 44 -20.25 -12.87 -45.72
N ILE A 45 -19.11 -13.26 -45.11
CA ILE A 45 -17.76 -12.84 -45.54
C ILE A 45 -17.49 -13.25 -46.99
N SER A 46 -17.76 -14.51 -47.35
CA SER A 46 -17.58 -15.02 -48.72
C SER A 46 -18.46 -14.27 -49.72
N THR A 47 -19.68 -13.92 -49.34
CA THR A 47 -20.58 -13.14 -50.22
C THR A 47 -20.08 -11.72 -50.41
N TYR A 48 -19.56 -11.07 -49.37
CA TYR A 48 -18.91 -9.76 -49.48
C TYR A 48 -17.64 -9.83 -50.34
N ASP A 49 -16.85 -10.93 -50.30
CA ASP A 49 -15.71 -11.12 -51.16
C ASP A 49 -16.13 -11.21 -52.65
N ARG A 50 -17.25 -11.87 -52.95
CA ARG A 50 -17.83 -11.89 -54.31
C ARG A 50 -18.17 -10.47 -54.80
N LEU A 51 -18.75 -9.64 -53.95
CA LEU A 51 -19.06 -8.25 -54.24
C LEU A 51 -17.78 -7.44 -54.49
N ILE A 52 -16.84 -7.48 -53.55
CA ILE A 52 -15.59 -6.70 -53.55
C ILE A 52 -14.74 -7.02 -54.81
N ASN A 53 -14.65 -8.30 -55.16
CA ASN A 53 -13.80 -8.73 -56.27
C ASN A 53 -14.50 -8.61 -57.62
N GLY A 54 -15.82 -8.85 -57.68
CA GLY A 54 -16.58 -8.85 -58.91
C GLY A 54 -17.13 -7.48 -59.34
N TYR A 55 -17.34 -6.57 -58.41
CA TYR A 55 -18.04 -5.29 -58.67
C TYR A 55 -17.24 -4.09 -58.12
N LYS A 56 -16.02 -3.96 -58.57
CA LYS A 56 -15.02 -2.99 -58.00
C LYS A 56 -15.48 -1.52 -58.04
N SER A 57 -16.37 -1.15 -58.97
CA SER A 57 -16.93 0.19 -59.10
C SER A 57 -18.20 0.43 -58.25
N SER A 58 -18.69 -0.58 -57.56
CA SER A 58 -19.90 -0.49 -56.76
C SER A 58 -19.69 0.39 -55.52
N SER A 59 -20.70 1.20 -55.20
CA SER A 59 -20.76 2.00 -54.00
C SER A 59 -20.86 1.15 -52.70
N TYR A 60 -21.15 -0.15 -52.84
CA TYR A 60 -21.24 -1.08 -51.71
C TYR A 60 -19.89 -1.71 -51.32
N VAL A 61 -18.82 -1.52 -52.11
CA VAL A 61 -17.51 -2.15 -51.81
C VAL A 61 -16.94 -1.66 -50.50
N ALA A 62 -16.92 -0.36 -50.23
CA ALA A 62 -16.46 0.19 -48.94
C ALA A 62 -17.28 -0.37 -47.76
N LYS A 63 -18.60 -0.41 -47.91
CA LYS A 63 -19.53 -1.00 -46.90
C LYS A 63 -19.24 -2.47 -46.66
N ALA A 64 -19.02 -3.26 -47.70
CA ALA A 64 -18.72 -4.68 -47.62
C ALA A 64 -17.39 -4.95 -46.87
N ILE A 65 -16.34 -4.18 -47.18
CA ILE A 65 -15.05 -4.29 -46.48
C ILE A 65 -15.21 -3.94 -45.00
N LEU A 66 -15.93 -2.85 -44.69
CA LEU A 66 -16.22 -2.47 -43.30
C LEU A 66 -17.00 -3.58 -42.56
N LYS A 67 -18.05 -4.13 -43.20
CA LYS A 67 -18.85 -5.24 -42.62
C LYS A 67 -18.00 -6.47 -42.33
N GLN A 68 -17.07 -6.84 -43.22
CA GLN A 68 -16.13 -7.93 -42.92
C GLN A 68 -15.27 -7.61 -41.70
N GLY A 69 -14.75 -6.38 -41.56
CA GLY A 69 -14.02 -5.94 -40.37
C GLY A 69 -14.83 -6.03 -39.10
N LEU A 70 -16.09 -5.58 -39.13
CA LEU A 70 -17.01 -5.66 -37.98
C LEU A 70 -17.35 -7.11 -37.60
N ILE A 71 -17.53 -8.02 -38.56
CA ILE A 71 -17.73 -9.45 -38.29
C ILE A 71 -16.50 -10.02 -37.59
N TYR A 72 -15.30 -9.75 -38.06
CA TYR A 72 -14.07 -10.20 -37.39
C TYR A 72 -13.93 -9.63 -35.97
N TYR A 73 -14.25 -8.35 -35.78
CA TYR A 73 -14.25 -7.72 -34.46
C TYR A 73 -15.21 -8.42 -33.51
N ASN A 74 -16.48 -8.61 -33.94
CA ASN A 74 -17.52 -9.25 -33.12
C ASN A 74 -17.28 -10.75 -32.85
N THR A 75 -16.37 -11.38 -33.60
CA THR A 75 -15.96 -12.78 -33.42
C THR A 75 -14.57 -12.93 -32.79
N ASN A 76 -14.06 -11.87 -32.15
CA ASN A 76 -12.75 -11.84 -31.48
C ASN A 76 -11.55 -12.19 -32.40
N LYS A 77 -11.65 -11.87 -33.66
CA LYS A 77 -10.57 -12.01 -34.66
C LYS A 77 -9.95 -10.64 -34.97
N GLU A 78 -9.41 -10.01 -33.96
CA GLU A 78 -9.03 -8.59 -33.94
C GLU A 78 -8.00 -8.22 -35.03
N ASP A 79 -6.98 -9.05 -35.25
CA ASP A 79 -5.95 -8.77 -36.29
C ASP A 79 -6.54 -8.77 -37.71
N LEU A 80 -7.51 -9.65 -37.95
CA LEU A 80 -8.25 -9.66 -39.22
C LEU A 80 -9.16 -8.45 -39.35
N ALA A 81 -9.78 -8.03 -38.24
CA ALA A 81 -10.58 -6.81 -38.21
C ALA A 81 -9.74 -5.58 -38.54
N ILE A 82 -8.59 -5.39 -37.88
CA ILE A 82 -7.65 -4.29 -38.19
C ILE A 82 -7.21 -4.30 -39.65
N THR A 83 -6.92 -5.49 -40.18
CA THR A 83 -6.54 -5.61 -41.59
C THR A 83 -7.64 -5.08 -42.52
N LYS A 84 -8.91 -5.42 -42.28
CA LYS A 84 -10.05 -4.93 -43.08
C LYS A 84 -10.30 -3.43 -42.83
N PHE A 85 -10.19 -2.95 -41.61
CA PHE A 85 -10.31 -1.51 -41.32
C PHE A 85 -9.23 -0.69 -42.01
N LYS A 86 -7.97 -1.12 -41.95
CA LYS A 86 -6.89 -0.45 -42.69
C LYS A 86 -7.11 -0.47 -44.20
N LYS A 87 -7.67 -1.56 -44.73
CA LYS A 87 -8.01 -1.66 -46.18
C LYS A 87 -9.06 -0.63 -46.58
N VAL A 88 -10.19 -0.52 -45.86
CA VAL A 88 -11.23 0.45 -46.23
C VAL A 88 -10.73 1.90 -46.08
N VAL A 89 -9.90 2.18 -45.05
CA VAL A 89 -9.28 3.49 -44.87
C VAL A 89 -8.33 3.87 -46.00
N ALA A 90 -7.54 2.93 -46.48
CA ALA A 90 -6.59 3.16 -47.58
C ALA A 90 -7.28 3.32 -48.95
N GLU A 91 -8.30 2.51 -49.23
CA GLU A 91 -8.98 2.48 -50.53
C GLU A 91 -10.09 3.53 -50.64
N TYR A 92 -10.71 3.92 -49.54
CA TYR A 92 -11.85 4.85 -49.47
C TYR A 92 -11.64 5.94 -48.40
N PRO A 93 -10.56 6.74 -48.46
CA PRO A 93 -10.26 7.73 -47.43
C PRO A 93 -11.38 8.77 -47.30
N ASN A 94 -11.61 9.23 -46.05
CA ASN A 94 -12.64 10.22 -45.73
C ASN A 94 -14.10 9.80 -46.05
N SER A 95 -14.36 8.52 -46.32
CA SER A 95 -15.72 8.00 -46.40
C SER A 95 -16.33 7.75 -45.01
N PRO A 96 -17.67 7.70 -44.88
CA PRO A 96 -18.30 7.30 -43.59
C PRO A 96 -17.77 5.95 -43.10
N GLU A 97 -17.54 5.01 -43.99
CA GLU A 97 -17.02 3.68 -43.71
C GLU A 97 -15.59 3.71 -43.16
N SER A 98 -14.72 4.60 -43.69
CA SER A 98 -13.36 4.76 -43.19
C SER A 98 -13.32 5.43 -41.84
N ILE A 99 -14.20 6.38 -41.55
CA ILE A 99 -14.33 7.04 -40.23
C ILE A 99 -14.79 6.03 -39.21
N GLU A 100 -15.81 5.21 -39.52
CA GLU A 100 -16.27 4.13 -38.61
C GLU A 100 -15.18 3.08 -38.37
N ALA A 101 -14.44 2.72 -39.42
CA ALA A 101 -13.31 1.78 -39.32
C ALA A 101 -12.21 2.28 -38.38
N VAL A 102 -11.82 3.56 -38.48
CA VAL A 102 -10.82 4.16 -37.56
C VAL A 102 -11.33 4.14 -36.13
N SER A 103 -12.58 4.54 -35.90
CA SER A 103 -13.20 4.55 -34.57
C SER A 103 -13.24 3.15 -33.96
N THR A 104 -13.58 2.12 -34.74
CA THR A 104 -13.62 0.74 -34.23
C THR A 104 -12.22 0.17 -34.02
N ALA A 105 -11.27 0.46 -34.92
CA ALA A 105 -9.88 0.07 -34.75
C ALA A 105 -9.26 0.67 -33.48
N ARG A 106 -9.59 1.92 -33.14
CA ARG A 106 -9.16 2.55 -31.85
C ARG A 106 -9.51 1.65 -30.66
N LEU A 107 -10.73 1.12 -30.59
CA LEU A 107 -11.14 0.26 -29.47
C LEU A 107 -10.25 -0.99 -29.38
N ILE A 108 -9.94 -1.61 -30.52
CA ILE A 108 -9.05 -2.80 -30.54
C ILE A 108 -7.65 -2.43 -30.05
N TYR A 109 -7.08 -1.32 -30.50
CA TYR A 109 -5.74 -0.88 -30.10
C TYR A 109 -5.67 -0.52 -28.60
N VAL A 110 -6.71 0.15 -28.06
CA VAL A 110 -6.83 0.44 -26.64
C VAL A 110 -6.90 -0.86 -25.84
N ASP A 111 -7.73 -1.80 -26.28
CA ASP A 111 -7.92 -3.11 -25.64
C ASP A 111 -6.63 -3.94 -25.58
N LYS A 112 -5.82 -3.86 -26.65
CA LYS A 112 -4.54 -4.56 -26.76
C LYS A 112 -3.37 -3.83 -26.12
N GLY A 113 -3.55 -2.63 -25.59
CA GLY A 113 -2.46 -1.81 -25.05
C GLY A 113 -1.54 -1.22 -26.13
N GLN A 114 -2.00 -1.15 -27.37
CA GLN A 114 -1.23 -0.72 -28.54
C GLN A 114 -1.58 0.72 -28.99
N VAL A 115 -1.80 1.62 -28.04
CA VAL A 115 -2.20 3.02 -28.33
C VAL A 115 -1.16 3.76 -29.14
N ASP A 116 0.13 3.46 -28.97
CA ASP A 116 1.21 4.07 -29.77
C ASP A 116 1.15 3.68 -31.25
N GLU A 117 0.81 2.42 -31.53
CA GLU A 117 0.64 1.92 -32.90
C GLU A 117 -0.58 2.57 -33.57
N TYR A 118 -1.66 2.74 -32.79
CA TYR A 118 -2.83 3.50 -33.24
C TYR A 118 -2.45 4.94 -33.55
N ALA A 119 -1.80 5.65 -32.63
CA ALA A 119 -1.38 7.02 -32.83
C ALA A 119 -0.46 7.20 -34.06
N ALA A 120 0.50 6.29 -34.26
CA ALA A 120 1.38 6.29 -35.40
C ALA A 120 0.60 6.10 -36.71
N TRP A 121 -0.37 5.17 -36.74
CA TRP A 121 -1.19 4.93 -37.92
C TRP A 121 -2.08 6.12 -38.25
N VAL A 122 -2.85 6.66 -37.29
CA VAL A 122 -3.80 7.76 -37.58
C VAL A 122 -3.10 9.06 -37.97
N LYS A 123 -1.88 9.31 -37.50
CA LYS A 123 -1.05 10.46 -37.95
C LYS A 123 -0.74 10.42 -39.45
N THR A 124 -0.85 9.27 -40.09
CA THR A 124 -0.68 9.15 -41.57
C THR A 124 -1.95 9.50 -42.34
N LEU A 125 -3.08 9.67 -41.66
CA LEU A 125 -4.39 9.90 -42.25
C LEU A 125 -4.71 11.39 -42.30
N SER A 126 -4.98 11.93 -43.50
CA SER A 126 -5.25 13.36 -43.70
C SER A 126 -6.64 13.83 -43.22
N PHE A 127 -7.53 12.89 -42.91
CA PHE A 127 -8.92 13.16 -42.57
C PHE A 127 -9.26 12.82 -41.09
N VAL A 128 -8.25 12.45 -40.32
CA VAL A 128 -8.40 12.12 -38.87
C VAL A 128 -7.46 13.02 -38.08
N GLU A 129 -8.03 13.76 -37.18
CA GLU A 129 -7.27 14.51 -36.15
C GLU A 129 -7.38 13.77 -34.81
N VAL A 130 -6.23 13.51 -34.19
CA VAL A 130 -6.16 12.95 -32.84
C VAL A 130 -5.37 13.93 -31.99
N SER A 131 -6.04 14.48 -31.00
CA SER A 131 -5.42 15.43 -30.07
C SER A 131 -4.58 14.71 -29.01
N ASP A 132 -3.68 15.45 -28.37
CA ASP A 132 -2.93 14.94 -27.20
C ASP A 132 -3.87 14.52 -26.07
N ALA A 133 -5.03 15.17 -25.93
CA ALA A 133 -6.04 14.79 -24.94
C ALA A 133 -6.69 13.44 -25.27
N ASP A 134 -6.92 13.12 -26.55
CA ASP A 134 -7.43 11.81 -26.94
C ASP A 134 -6.42 10.71 -26.63
N LEU A 135 -5.13 10.96 -26.92
CA LEU A 135 -4.06 10.00 -26.61
C LEU A 135 -3.82 9.85 -25.11
N ASP A 136 -3.98 10.90 -24.32
CA ASP A 136 -3.97 10.85 -22.85
C ASP A 136 -5.08 9.90 -22.36
N ASN A 137 -6.32 10.13 -22.78
CA ASN A 137 -7.46 9.28 -22.44
C ASN A 137 -7.23 7.82 -22.87
N ASP A 138 -6.83 7.58 -24.11
CA ASP A 138 -6.65 6.22 -24.65
C ASP A 138 -5.57 5.44 -23.91
N THR A 139 -4.45 6.11 -23.60
CA THR A 139 -3.34 5.49 -22.88
C THR A 139 -3.75 5.14 -21.45
N TYR A 140 -4.50 6.02 -20.79
CA TYR A 140 -5.02 5.76 -19.45
C TYR A 140 -6.06 4.63 -19.45
N GLU A 141 -7.05 4.70 -20.35
CA GLU A 141 -8.13 3.71 -20.50
C GLU A 141 -7.57 2.30 -20.72
N SER A 142 -6.56 2.20 -21.57
CA SER A 142 -5.84 0.94 -21.82
C SER A 142 -5.23 0.35 -20.55
N ALA A 143 -4.53 1.16 -19.76
CA ALA A 143 -3.93 0.72 -18.50
C ALA A 143 -4.99 0.37 -17.45
N GLU A 144 -6.05 1.18 -17.32
CA GLU A 144 -7.17 0.95 -16.41
C GLU A 144 -7.91 -0.35 -16.72
N LYS A 145 -8.11 -0.66 -18.00
CA LYS A 145 -8.71 -1.93 -18.41
C LYS A 145 -7.90 -3.13 -17.93
N GLN A 146 -6.56 -3.11 -18.05
CA GLN A 146 -5.70 -4.16 -17.54
C GLN A 146 -5.80 -4.27 -16.02
N TYR A 147 -5.91 -3.13 -15.33
CA TYR A 147 -6.09 -3.08 -13.88
C TYR A 147 -7.43 -3.74 -13.45
N LEU A 148 -8.54 -3.39 -14.11
CA LEU A 148 -9.86 -3.94 -13.83
C LEU A 148 -9.96 -5.45 -14.12
N GLN A 149 -9.18 -5.94 -15.07
CA GLN A 149 -9.08 -7.37 -15.39
C GLN A 149 -8.10 -8.12 -14.48
N ASN A 150 -7.50 -7.46 -13.48
CA ASN A 150 -6.46 -8.02 -12.60
C ASN A 150 -5.20 -8.51 -13.34
N ASN A 151 -4.91 -7.96 -14.50
CA ASN A 151 -3.69 -8.21 -15.25
C ASN A 151 -2.55 -7.33 -14.69
N THR A 152 -2.08 -7.64 -13.48
CA THR A 152 -1.18 -6.80 -12.68
C THR A 152 0.06 -6.32 -13.46
N LYS A 153 0.76 -7.20 -14.16
CA LYS A 153 1.99 -6.84 -14.90
C LYS A 153 1.70 -5.86 -16.04
N GLN A 154 0.64 -6.10 -16.78
CA GLN A 154 0.21 -5.24 -17.88
C GLN A 154 -0.29 -3.88 -17.35
N ALA A 155 -1.01 -3.87 -16.26
CA ALA A 155 -1.47 -2.64 -15.60
C ALA A 155 -0.28 -1.79 -15.10
N ILE A 156 0.72 -2.39 -14.45
CA ILE A 156 1.95 -1.69 -14.03
C ILE A 156 2.66 -1.10 -15.25
N SER A 157 2.84 -1.88 -16.33
CA SER A 157 3.47 -1.41 -17.56
C SER A 157 2.68 -0.26 -18.19
N GLY A 158 1.35 -0.40 -18.28
CA GLY A 158 0.46 0.60 -18.86
C GLY A 158 0.47 1.92 -18.09
N PHE A 159 0.26 1.87 -16.76
CA PHE A 159 0.31 3.08 -15.93
C PHE A 159 1.71 3.69 -15.87
N SER A 160 2.79 2.90 -15.88
CA SER A 160 4.15 3.41 -15.93
C SER A 160 4.40 4.18 -17.25
N SER A 161 3.92 3.63 -18.37
CA SER A 161 3.96 4.31 -19.67
C SER A 161 3.16 5.61 -19.63
N TYR A 162 1.93 5.56 -19.06
CA TYR A 162 1.06 6.72 -18.95
C TYR A 162 1.74 7.86 -18.17
N VAL A 163 2.20 7.61 -16.94
CA VAL A 163 2.79 8.68 -16.09
C VAL A 163 4.08 9.24 -16.68
N SER A 164 4.78 8.46 -17.52
CA SER A 164 5.97 8.92 -18.24
C SER A 164 5.61 9.86 -19.40
N LYS A 165 4.57 9.53 -20.17
CA LYS A 165 4.15 10.29 -21.35
C LYS A 165 3.33 11.52 -20.98
N PHE A 166 2.47 11.39 -20.00
CA PHE A 166 1.50 12.40 -19.55
C PHE A 166 1.66 12.72 -18.05
N PRO A 167 2.84 13.24 -17.62
CA PRO A 167 3.11 13.48 -16.19
C PRO A 167 2.14 14.50 -15.57
N ASN A 168 1.53 15.36 -16.37
CA ASN A 168 0.52 16.34 -15.97
C ASN A 168 -0.79 16.12 -16.73
N GLY A 169 -1.01 14.93 -17.27
CA GLY A 169 -2.20 14.55 -18.00
C GLY A 169 -3.47 14.57 -17.16
N LEU A 170 -4.59 14.49 -17.84
CA LEU A 170 -5.92 14.54 -17.18
C LEU A 170 -6.08 13.45 -16.11
N HIS A 171 -5.49 12.29 -16.33
CA HIS A 171 -5.58 11.13 -15.44
C HIS A 171 -4.32 10.91 -14.58
N ALA A 172 -3.37 11.86 -14.56
CA ALA A 172 -2.08 11.70 -13.87
C ALA A 172 -2.26 11.38 -12.37
N LEU A 173 -3.25 11.97 -11.71
CA LEU A 173 -3.56 11.69 -10.31
C LEU A 173 -3.97 10.23 -10.10
N LYS A 174 -4.95 9.75 -10.85
CA LYS A 174 -5.45 8.37 -10.76
C LYS A 174 -4.39 7.35 -11.15
N ALA A 175 -3.68 7.62 -12.24
CA ALA A 175 -2.63 6.72 -12.75
C ALA A 175 -1.50 6.54 -11.72
N ASN A 176 -1.03 7.62 -11.09
CA ASN A 176 -0.04 7.50 -10.03
C ASN A 176 -0.59 6.74 -8.81
N PHE A 177 -1.83 7.00 -8.42
CA PHE A 177 -2.43 6.30 -7.29
C PHE A 177 -2.54 4.78 -7.54
N TYR A 178 -3.08 4.37 -8.68
CA TYR A 178 -3.21 2.94 -9.02
C TYR A 178 -1.85 2.26 -9.21
N LEU A 179 -0.90 2.94 -9.82
CA LEU A 179 0.46 2.41 -9.98
C LEU A 179 1.14 2.22 -8.62
N ALA A 180 0.97 3.17 -7.69
CA ALA A 180 1.47 3.04 -6.33
C ALA A 180 0.83 1.85 -5.60
N GLN A 181 -0.49 1.66 -5.72
CA GLN A 181 -1.20 0.52 -5.14
C GLN A 181 -0.71 -0.82 -5.69
N LEU A 182 -0.51 -0.90 -7.00
CA LEU A 182 -0.01 -2.11 -7.65
C LEU A 182 1.39 -2.47 -7.16
N TYR A 183 2.32 -1.50 -7.11
CA TYR A 183 3.65 -1.73 -6.55
C TYR A 183 3.60 -2.15 -5.08
N PHE A 184 2.74 -1.51 -4.29
CA PHE A 184 2.59 -1.85 -2.88
C PHE A 184 2.05 -3.29 -2.69
N ALA A 185 1.05 -3.69 -3.48
CA ALA A 185 0.46 -5.03 -3.44
C ALA A 185 1.43 -6.12 -3.92
N ASP A 186 2.33 -5.79 -4.84
CA ASP A 186 3.35 -6.71 -5.38
C ASP A 186 4.63 -6.75 -4.52
N ASN A 187 4.59 -6.23 -3.31
CA ASN A 187 5.72 -6.11 -2.36
C ASN A 187 6.91 -5.29 -2.90
N LEU A 188 6.68 -4.43 -3.88
CA LEU A 188 7.63 -3.46 -4.42
C LEU A 188 7.41 -2.09 -3.78
N GLU A 189 7.32 -2.04 -2.46
CA GLU A 189 6.90 -0.87 -1.68
C GLU A 189 7.76 0.36 -1.95
N ALA A 190 9.08 0.17 -2.11
CA ALA A 190 9.98 1.29 -2.43
C ALA A 190 9.62 2.00 -3.75
N ASN A 191 9.10 1.25 -4.73
CA ASN A 191 8.68 1.81 -6.00
C ASN A 191 7.37 2.61 -5.89
N SER A 192 6.55 2.30 -4.88
CA SER A 192 5.27 2.98 -4.66
C SER A 192 5.44 4.42 -4.12
N VAL A 193 6.54 4.69 -3.42
CA VAL A 193 6.77 5.94 -2.66
C VAL A 193 6.58 7.17 -3.56
N LYS A 194 7.33 7.28 -4.64
CA LYS A 194 7.28 8.45 -5.54
C LYS A 194 5.89 8.73 -6.11
N HIS A 195 5.11 7.67 -6.31
CA HIS A 195 3.76 7.77 -6.88
C HIS A 195 2.74 8.20 -5.81
N TYR A 196 2.84 7.68 -4.58
CA TYR A 196 2.05 8.21 -3.47
C TYR A 196 2.44 9.64 -3.12
N GLU A 197 3.73 10.00 -3.16
CA GLU A 197 4.19 11.38 -2.98
C GLU A 197 3.60 12.33 -4.03
N PHE A 198 3.51 11.90 -5.29
CA PHE A 198 2.81 12.65 -6.33
C PHE A 198 1.35 12.94 -5.95
N VAL A 199 0.64 11.94 -5.45
CA VAL A 199 -0.78 12.07 -5.03
C VAL A 199 -0.93 13.07 -3.88
N VAL A 200 -0.11 12.94 -2.84
CA VAL A 200 -0.21 13.79 -1.65
C VAL A 200 0.36 15.19 -1.85
N ALA A 201 1.14 15.42 -2.92
CA ALA A 201 1.59 16.74 -3.34
C ALA A 201 0.48 17.57 -4.03
N LYS A 202 -0.59 16.93 -4.49
CA LYS A 202 -1.76 17.62 -5.06
C LYS A 202 -2.67 18.15 -3.93
N PRO A 203 -3.55 19.12 -4.21
CA PRO A 203 -4.59 19.48 -3.26
C PRO A 203 -5.36 18.26 -2.76
N ARG A 204 -5.88 18.32 -1.53
CA ARG A 204 -6.60 17.21 -0.91
C ARG A 204 -7.66 16.66 -1.88
N ASN A 205 -7.65 15.37 -2.07
CA ASN A 205 -8.48 14.63 -3.03
C ASN A 205 -8.91 13.28 -2.42
N GLU A 206 -9.72 12.52 -3.14
CA GLU A 206 -10.26 11.24 -2.70
C GLU A 206 -9.20 10.17 -2.34
N PHE A 207 -7.97 10.31 -2.83
CA PHE A 207 -6.87 9.36 -2.59
C PHE A 207 -5.92 9.79 -1.48
N THR A 208 -6.00 11.05 -1.01
CA THR A 208 -5.00 11.65 -0.11
C THR A 208 -4.83 10.85 1.17
N GLU A 209 -5.93 10.50 1.84
CA GLU A 209 -5.85 9.78 3.12
C GLU A 209 -5.23 8.40 2.97
N GLN A 210 -5.63 7.65 1.95
CA GLN A 210 -5.07 6.32 1.69
C GLN A 210 -3.59 6.39 1.28
N ALA A 211 -3.22 7.37 0.45
CA ALA A 211 -1.83 7.57 0.05
C ALA A 211 -0.93 7.94 1.25
N LEU A 212 -1.39 8.83 2.13
CA LEU A 212 -0.69 9.16 3.37
C LEU A 212 -0.52 7.92 4.27
N ALA A 213 -1.58 7.13 4.46
CA ALA A 213 -1.51 5.93 5.27
C ALA A 213 -0.50 4.91 4.72
N ARG A 214 -0.45 4.71 3.39
CA ARG A 214 0.52 3.82 2.75
C ARG A 214 1.96 4.34 2.83
N LEU A 215 2.19 5.64 2.62
CA LEU A 215 3.50 6.26 2.82
C LEU A 215 4.00 6.06 4.25
N CYS A 216 3.13 6.27 5.25
CA CYS A 216 3.46 6.00 6.64
C CYS A 216 3.92 4.55 6.84
N GLN A 217 3.18 3.58 6.29
CA GLN A 217 3.54 2.15 6.41
C GLN A 217 4.91 1.85 5.81
N VAL A 218 5.20 2.38 4.61
CA VAL A 218 6.49 2.16 3.93
C VAL A 218 7.64 2.76 4.74
N HIS A 219 7.52 4.01 5.17
CA HIS A 219 8.58 4.68 5.94
C HIS A 219 8.80 4.05 7.32
N LEU A 220 7.73 3.65 8.02
CA LEU A 220 7.82 2.98 9.32
C LEU A 220 8.46 1.60 9.20
N LYS A 221 8.10 0.82 8.18
CA LYS A 221 8.71 -0.49 7.91
C LYS A 221 10.22 -0.37 7.65
N ALA A 222 10.61 0.68 6.94
CA ALA A 222 12.02 1.01 6.68
C ALA A 222 12.72 1.69 7.89
N LYS A 223 12.02 1.93 9.00
CA LYS A 223 12.50 2.70 10.16
C LYS A 223 13.00 4.10 9.81
N ASN A 224 12.51 4.65 8.70
CA ASN A 224 12.84 6.01 8.26
C ASN A 224 11.91 7.01 8.97
N TYR A 225 12.19 7.29 10.24
CA TYR A 225 11.36 8.16 11.07
C TYR A 225 11.38 9.62 10.61
N ASP A 226 12.46 10.08 9.97
CA ASP A 226 12.55 11.44 9.44
C ASP A 226 11.53 11.69 8.33
N SER A 227 11.33 10.71 7.47
CA SER A 227 10.29 10.77 6.43
C SER A 227 8.90 10.41 6.98
N ALA A 228 8.81 9.49 7.96
CA ALA A 228 7.53 9.03 8.52
C ALA A 228 6.80 10.14 9.32
N ILE A 229 7.52 10.89 10.16
CA ILE A 229 6.93 11.88 11.07
C ILE A 229 6.13 12.96 10.33
N PRO A 230 6.65 13.62 9.28
CA PRO A 230 5.86 14.62 8.53
C PRO A 230 4.59 14.04 7.90
N VAL A 231 4.67 12.82 7.36
CA VAL A 231 3.53 12.15 6.72
C VAL A 231 2.50 11.73 7.77
N LEU A 232 2.94 11.21 8.91
CA LEU A 232 2.05 10.87 10.05
C LEU A 232 1.31 12.11 10.59
N LYS A 233 1.99 13.26 10.70
CA LYS A 233 1.36 14.52 11.11
C LYS A 233 0.28 14.97 10.12
N ARG A 234 0.55 14.83 8.84
CA ARG A 234 -0.46 15.12 7.83
C ARG A 234 -1.63 14.15 7.94
N LEU A 235 -1.37 12.85 8.10
CA LEU A 235 -2.43 11.85 8.29
C LEU A 235 -3.27 12.16 9.53
N GLU A 236 -2.67 12.56 10.66
CA GLU A 236 -3.39 12.96 11.87
C GLU A 236 -4.38 14.10 11.60
N THR A 237 -3.99 15.08 10.76
CA THR A 237 -4.79 16.29 10.52
C THR A 237 -5.73 16.19 9.33
N GLU A 238 -5.40 15.37 8.33
CA GLU A 238 -6.15 15.29 7.07
C GLU A 238 -7.07 14.06 6.98
N ALA A 239 -6.94 13.07 7.90
CA ALA A 239 -7.77 11.87 7.86
C ALA A 239 -9.22 12.15 8.27
N ASP A 240 -10.15 11.55 7.55
CA ASP A 240 -11.58 11.52 7.89
C ASP A 240 -11.92 10.33 8.80
N PHE A 241 -11.15 9.23 8.69
CA PHE A 241 -11.39 8.02 9.46
C PHE A 241 -10.67 8.06 10.83
N PRO A 242 -11.40 7.97 11.97
CA PRO A 242 -10.81 8.02 13.31
C PRO A 242 -9.71 6.98 13.55
N GLN A 243 -9.80 5.80 12.94
CA GLN A 243 -8.76 4.78 13.03
C GLN A 243 -7.43 5.23 12.42
N ASN A 244 -7.44 6.01 11.36
CA ASN A 244 -6.22 6.56 10.75
C ASN A 244 -5.60 7.66 11.62
N ILE A 245 -6.43 8.46 12.32
CA ILE A 245 -5.96 9.42 13.31
C ILE A 245 -5.28 8.70 14.48
N THR A 246 -5.91 7.66 15.03
CA THR A 246 -5.34 6.83 16.10
C THR A 246 -4.05 6.14 15.65
N TYR A 247 -4.03 5.62 14.43
CA TYR A 247 -2.84 5.02 13.82
C TYR A 247 -1.70 6.04 13.73
N ALA A 248 -1.99 7.25 13.24
CA ALA A 248 -1.00 8.32 13.13
C ALA A 248 -0.42 8.71 14.49
N GLN A 249 -1.27 8.97 15.48
CA GLN A 249 -0.85 9.35 16.84
C GLN A 249 -0.03 8.25 17.51
N SER A 250 -0.45 6.99 17.39
CA SER A 250 0.25 5.84 17.96
C SER A 250 1.64 5.64 17.34
N ASN A 251 1.78 5.88 16.04
CA ASN A 251 3.06 5.78 15.38
C ASN A 251 3.94 7.03 15.56
N LEU A 252 3.35 8.21 15.75
CA LEU A 252 4.10 9.42 16.12
C LEU A 252 4.76 9.27 17.49
N MET A 253 4.03 8.79 18.52
CA MET A 253 4.65 8.56 19.84
C MET A 253 5.82 7.59 19.76
N LYS A 254 5.70 6.49 18.99
CA LYS A 254 6.77 5.50 18.81
C LYS A 254 7.95 6.07 18.03
N SER A 255 7.67 6.78 16.92
CA SER A 255 8.71 7.38 16.08
C SER A 255 9.53 8.44 16.82
N TYR A 256 8.89 9.27 17.61
CA TYR A 256 9.58 10.25 18.45
C TYR A 256 10.41 9.58 19.56
N TYR A 257 9.88 8.52 20.16
CA TYR A 257 10.61 7.75 21.16
C TYR A 257 11.88 7.12 20.58
N GLU A 258 11.77 6.47 19.41
CA GLU A 258 12.94 5.89 18.71
C GLU A 258 13.98 6.94 18.33
N LYS A 259 13.54 8.16 18.00
CA LYS A 259 14.43 9.31 17.77
C LYS A 259 14.96 9.96 19.05
N GLN A 260 14.62 9.44 20.22
CA GLN A 260 14.96 9.99 21.52
C GLN A 260 14.40 11.41 21.78
N ASP A 261 13.39 11.81 21.03
CA ASP A 261 12.62 13.02 21.29
C ASP A 261 11.51 12.68 22.30
N PHE A 262 11.92 12.51 23.55
CA PHE A 262 11.05 12.07 24.63
C PHE A 262 9.93 13.05 24.93
N THR A 263 10.15 14.34 24.70
CA THR A 263 9.13 15.38 24.89
C THR A 263 7.96 15.17 23.94
N ASN A 264 8.22 15.06 22.65
CA ASN A 264 7.18 14.84 21.66
C ASN A 264 6.58 13.42 21.78
N ALA A 265 7.38 12.41 22.13
CA ALA A 265 6.87 11.06 22.40
C ALA A 265 5.78 11.07 23.48
N VAL A 266 5.99 11.79 24.58
CA VAL A 266 4.99 11.92 25.66
C VAL A 266 3.77 12.71 25.21
N VAL A 267 3.94 13.81 24.45
CA VAL A 267 2.80 14.59 23.92
C VAL A 267 1.86 13.71 23.10
N TYR A 268 2.40 12.86 22.23
CA TYR A 268 1.58 11.97 21.42
C TYR A 268 1.05 10.77 22.20
N ALA A 269 1.80 10.24 23.16
CA ALA A 269 1.29 9.21 24.06
C ALA A 269 0.09 9.72 24.89
N ASP A 270 0.15 10.94 25.40
CA ASP A 270 -0.96 11.57 26.12
C ASP A 270 -2.20 11.79 25.22
N LYS A 271 -1.99 12.13 23.92
CA LYS A 271 -3.10 12.19 22.94
C LYS A 271 -3.76 10.83 22.76
N VAL A 272 -2.96 9.78 22.59
CA VAL A 272 -3.45 8.40 22.45
C VAL A 272 -4.25 7.98 23.69
N LEU A 273 -3.74 8.26 24.89
CA LEU A 273 -4.38 7.88 26.15
C LEU A 273 -5.69 8.62 26.45
N LYS A 274 -5.94 9.77 25.81
CA LYS A 274 -7.22 10.48 25.89
C LYS A 274 -8.34 9.81 25.08
N ASN A 275 -8.01 8.88 24.19
CA ASN A 275 -9.00 8.15 23.40
C ASN A 275 -9.45 6.89 24.15
N ASP A 276 -10.65 6.92 24.72
CA ASP A 276 -11.22 5.80 25.49
C ASP A 276 -11.51 4.54 24.64
N LYS A 277 -11.52 4.66 23.33
CA LYS A 277 -11.85 3.55 22.40
C LYS A 277 -10.65 2.75 21.93
N ILE A 278 -9.45 3.02 22.41
CA ILE A 278 -8.26 2.25 22.05
C ILE A 278 -8.19 0.93 22.84
N ASP A 279 -7.56 -0.08 22.23
CA ASP A 279 -7.34 -1.37 22.88
C ASP A 279 -6.24 -1.30 23.96
N ASP A 280 -6.23 -2.32 24.83
CA ASP A 280 -5.29 -2.38 25.97
C ASP A 280 -3.83 -2.47 25.53
N ARG A 281 -3.54 -2.99 24.32
CA ARG A 281 -2.18 -3.04 23.80
C ARG A 281 -1.69 -1.63 23.47
N ILE A 282 -2.51 -0.83 22.79
CA ILE A 282 -2.17 0.56 22.48
C ILE A 282 -2.04 1.39 23.77
N LYS A 283 -2.91 1.16 24.76
CA LYS A 283 -2.79 1.79 26.10
C LYS A 283 -1.48 1.43 26.78
N SER A 284 -1.10 0.15 26.76
CA SER A 284 0.17 -0.32 27.33
C SER A 284 1.37 0.31 26.62
N ASP A 285 1.35 0.35 25.27
CA ASP A 285 2.39 0.99 24.46
C ASP A 285 2.54 2.49 24.79
N ALA A 286 1.43 3.19 25.00
CA ALA A 286 1.46 4.61 25.34
C ALA A 286 1.97 4.81 26.78
N GLN A 287 1.48 4.04 27.75
CA GLN A 287 1.92 4.15 29.16
C GLN A 287 3.40 3.83 29.33
N ILE A 288 3.92 2.81 28.62
CA ILE A 288 5.36 2.48 28.72
C ILE A 288 6.24 3.57 28.09
N ILE A 289 5.79 4.19 26.99
CA ILE A 289 6.51 5.32 26.39
C ILE A 289 6.55 6.51 27.36
N VAL A 290 5.43 6.85 28.00
CA VAL A 290 5.40 7.89 29.03
C VAL A 290 6.36 7.54 30.17
N ALA A 291 6.30 6.32 30.71
CA ALA A 291 7.11 5.88 31.83
C ALA A 291 8.61 5.90 31.52
N ARG A 292 9.03 5.27 30.41
CA ARG A 292 10.43 5.21 29.98
C ARG A 292 10.98 6.59 29.62
N SER A 293 10.17 7.42 28.95
CA SER A 293 10.56 8.80 28.61
C SER A 293 10.78 9.63 29.88
N ALA A 294 9.92 9.48 30.90
CA ALA A 294 10.07 10.17 32.16
C ALA A 294 11.35 9.74 32.91
N ILE A 295 11.70 8.44 32.88
CA ILE A 295 13.00 7.97 33.40
C ILE A 295 14.17 8.63 32.64
N LYS A 296 14.12 8.69 31.31
CA LYS A 296 15.18 9.27 30.48
C LYS A 296 15.36 10.78 30.69
N THR A 297 14.30 11.47 31.07
CA THR A 297 14.30 12.92 31.37
C THR A 297 14.43 13.22 32.87
N ASN A 298 14.66 12.21 33.73
CA ASN A 298 14.77 12.33 35.17
C ASN A 298 13.50 12.91 35.85
N ASP A 299 12.32 12.73 35.26
CA ASP A 299 11.04 13.09 35.85
C ASP A 299 10.50 11.88 36.66
N GLU A 300 11.05 11.68 37.87
CA GLU A 300 10.70 10.53 38.71
C GLU A 300 9.23 10.51 39.13
N ALA A 301 8.62 11.67 39.34
CA ALA A 301 7.20 11.75 39.73
C ALA A 301 6.30 11.22 38.63
N LYS A 302 6.54 11.68 37.41
CA LYS A 302 5.79 11.22 36.21
C LYS A 302 6.08 9.75 35.91
N ALA A 303 7.33 9.31 36.03
CA ALA A 303 7.70 7.91 35.87
C ALA A 303 6.96 7.00 36.84
N LYS A 304 6.95 7.34 38.14
CA LYS A 304 6.24 6.58 39.18
C LYS A 304 4.75 6.46 38.87
N GLU A 305 4.09 7.57 38.51
CA GLU A 305 2.67 7.57 38.15
C GLU A 305 2.40 6.69 36.91
N ALA A 306 3.21 6.81 35.87
CA ALA A 306 3.04 6.07 34.63
C ALA A 306 3.25 4.56 34.83
N TYR A 307 4.27 4.15 35.61
CA TYR A 307 4.48 2.73 35.93
C TYR A 307 3.37 2.17 36.83
N ALA A 308 2.83 2.95 37.74
CA ALA A 308 1.69 2.53 38.58
C ALA A 308 0.41 2.30 37.74
N LYS A 309 0.19 3.11 36.68
CA LYS A 309 -0.89 2.89 35.71
C LYS A 309 -0.63 1.66 34.86
N LEU A 310 0.62 1.48 34.41
CA LEU A 310 1.04 0.35 33.59
C LEU A 310 0.84 -0.99 34.30
N GLN A 311 1.13 -1.08 35.61
CA GLN A 311 0.93 -2.30 36.41
C GLN A 311 -0.48 -2.88 36.33
N LYS A 312 -1.49 -2.04 36.11
CA LYS A 312 -2.90 -2.47 36.07
C LYS A 312 -3.28 -3.17 34.74
N ILE A 313 -2.52 -2.95 33.71
CA ILE A 313 -2.85 -3.40 32.32
C ILE A 313 -1.74 -4.23 31.67
N ALA A 314 -0.50 -4.11 32.16
CA ALA A 314 0.65 -4.77 31.56
C ALA A 314 0.64 -6.28 31.81
N LYS A 315 1.19 -7.02 30.86
CA LYS A 315 1.41 -8.47 30.92
C LYS A 315 2.84 -8.79 30.52
N GLY A 316 3.30 -9.98 30.89
CA GLY A 316 4.61 -10.46 30.48
C GLY A 316 5.75 -9.56 30.95
N GLU A 317 6.68 -9.26 30.08
CA GLU A 317 7.87 -8.47 30.39
C GLU A 317 7.56 -7.05 30.86
N LEU A 318 6.54 -6.41 30.30
CA LEU A 318 6.12 -5.07 30.73
C LEU A 318 5.59 -5.06 32.16
N ALA A 319 4.95 -6.15 32.59
CA ALA A 319 4.53 -6.28 33.98
C ALA A 319 5.72 -6.46 34.93
N ALA A 320 6.74 -7.23 34.53
CA ALA A 320 8.00 -7.38 35.29
C ALA A 320 8.74 -6.03 35.37
N GLU A 321 8.81 -5.27 34.29
CA GLU A 321 9.40 -3.92 34.28
C GLU A 321 8.65 -2.97 35.23
N ALA A 322 7.33 -2.96 35.15
CA ALA A 322 6.53 -2.09 36.00
C ALA A 322 6.68 -2.43 37.51
N LEU A 323 6.76 -3.72 37.85
CA LEU A 323 7.06 -4.16 39.24
C LEU A 323 8.49 -3.79 39.65
N TYR A 324 9.48 -3.93 38.79
CA TYR A 324 10.84 -3.47 39.08
C TYR A 324 10.88 -1.99 39.45
N TYR A 325 10.21 -1.13 38.68
CA TYR A 325 10.16 0.30 39.04
C TYR A 325 9.32 0.58 40.29
N ASP A 326 8.30 -0.21 40.58
CA ASP A 326 7.61 -0.11 41.88
C ASP A 326 8.56 -0.41 43.04
N ALA A 327 9.35 -1.48 42.96
CA ALA A 327 10.38 -1.79 43.96
C ALA A 327 11.43 -0.68 44.04
N TYR A 328 11.90 -0.17 42.91
CA TYR A 328 12.88 0.91 42.79
C TYR A 328 12.39 2.19 43.52
N PHE A 329 11.16 2.64 43.25
CA PHE A 329 10.63 3.85 43.87
C PHE A 329 10.37 3.65 45.39
N LYS A 330 9.92 2.46 45.79
CA LYS A 330 9.80 2.12 47.24
C LYS A 330 11.16 2.15 47.95
N ASN A 331 12.22 1.65 47.30
CA ASN A 331 13.58 1.75 47.86
C ASN A 331 13.98 3.21 48.05
N LYS A 332 13.79 4.06 47.03
CA LYS A 332 14.09 5.49 47.07
C LYS A 332 13.33 6.24 48.21
N GLU A 333 12.13 5.77 48.51
CA GLU A 333 11.31 6.31 49.63
C GLU A 333 11.68 5.75 51.00
N GLY A 334 12.70 4.89 51.07
CA GLY A 334 13.09 4.24 52.32
C GLY A 334 12.14 3.13 52.78
N LYS A 335 11.21 2.69 51.93
CA LYS A 335 10.25 1.61 52.19
C LYS A 335 10.86 0.26 51.82
N PHE A 336 11.91 -0.15 52.56
CA PHE A 336 12.75 -1.28 52.15
C PHE A 336 12.03 -2.63 52.20
N GLU A 337 11.28 -2.93 53.29
CA GLU A 337 10.52 -4.18 53.40
C GLU A 337 9.40 -4.27 52.35
N PRO A 338 8.56 -3.24 52.12
CA PRO A 338 7.61 -3.24 51.00
C PRO A 338 8.25 -3.41 49.63
N SER A 339 9.44 -2.85 49.43
CA SER A 339 10.21 -3.04 48.17
C SER A 339 10.64 -4.52 48.01
N ASN A 340 11.14 -5.16 49.10
CA ASN A 340 11.52 -6.57 49.05
C ASN A 340 10.34 -7.49 48.74
N VAL A 341 9.14 -7.19 49.21
CA VAL A 341 7.92 -7.95 48.87
C VAL A 341 7.65 -7.90 47.37
N VAL A 342 7.85 -6.74 46.71
CA VAL A 342 7.70 -6.60 45.25
C VAL A 342 8.77 -7.40 44.53
N VAL A 343 10.02 -7.37 44.95
CA VAL A 343 11.10 -8.16 44.36
C VAL A 343 10.81 -9.66 44.46
N GLN A 344 10.34 -10.15 45.58
CA GLN A 344 9.94 -11.55 45.75
C GLN A 344 8.80 -11.94 44.81
N LYS A 345 7.84 -11.03 44.60
CA LYS A 345 6.78 -11.22 43.60
C LYS A 345 7.33 -11.37 42.19
N ILE A 346 8.31 -10.55 41.78
CA ILE A 346 8.97 -10.67 40.47
C ILE A 346 9.63 -12.05 40.34
N ALA A 347 10.38 -12.47 41.35
CA ALA A 347 11.06 -13.77 41.35
C ALA A 347 10.08 -14.94 41.24
N LYS A 348 8.92 -14.85 41.89
CA LYS A 348 7.89 -15.89 41.91
C LYS A 348 7.08 -15.94 40.61
N ASP A 349 6.50 -14.80 40.23
CA ASP A 349 5.46 -14.73 39.22
C ASP A 349 6.02 -14.40 37.80
N TYR A 350 7.24 -13.87 37.73
CA TYR A 350 7.88 -13.37 36.48
C TYR A 350 9.31 -13.90 36.28
N SER A 351 9.60 -15.09 36.81
CA SER A 351 10.95 -15.72 36.79
C SER A 351 11.53 -15.92 35.36
N GLY A 352 10.68 -15.98 34.34
CA GLY A 352 11.10 -16.05 32.93
C GLY A 352 11.73 -14.76 32.38
N TYR A 353 11.50 -13.62 33.04
CA TYR A 353 12.02 -12.32 32.62
C TYR A 353 13.28 -11.95 33.41
N LYS A 354 14.34 -12.70 33.13
CA LYS A 354 15.60 -12.72 33.90
C LYS A 354 16.24 -11.34 34.04
N TYR A 355 16.16 -10.47 33.03
CA TYR A 355 16.73 -9.13 33.05
C TYR A 355 16.15 -8.30 34.21
N PHE A 356 14.83 -8.17 34.29
CA PHE A 356 14.17 -7.43 35.37
C PHE A 356 14.26 -8.17 36.70
N GLY A 357 14.36 -9.50 36.69
CA GLY A 357 14.69 -10.29 37.87
C GLY A 357 16.04 -9.88 38.48
N ALA A 358 17.08 -9.87 37.67
CA ALA A 358 18.44 -9.49 38.06
C ALA A 358 18.51 -8.00 38.52
N LYS A 359 17.89 -7.08 37.78
CA LYS A 359 17.77 -5.67 38.17
C LYS A 359 17.08 -5.51 39.55
N SER A 360 16.02 -6.28 39.81
CA SER A 360 15.27 -6.22 41.05
C SER A 360 16.07 -6.80 42.25
N LEU A 361 16.94 -7.78 42.02
CA LEU A 361 17.87 -8.27 43.06
C LEU A 361 18.87 -7.20 43.49
N ILE A 362 19.34 -6.33 42.60
CA ILE A 362 20.17 -5.17 42.99
C ILE A 362 19.39 -4.22 43.91
N VAL A 363 18.10 -3.97 43.59
CA VAL A 363 17.22 -3.17 44.47
C VAL A 363 17.07 -3.85 45.81
N MET A 364 16.90 -5.18 45.89
CA MET A 364 16.82 -5.95 47.13
C MET A 364 18.12 -5.81 47.93
N ALA A 365 19.27 -5.87 47.32
CA ALA A 365 20.55 -5.63 47.98
C ALA A 365 20.63 -4.23 48.59
N LYS A 366 20.22 -3.21 47.86
CA LYS A 366 20.12 -1.83 48.38
C LYS A 366 19.16 -1.72 49.56
N ASN A 367 18.04 -2.48 49.53
CA ASN A 367 17.08 -2.54 50.64
C ASN A 367 17.73 -3.15 51.86
N PHE A 368 18.44 -4.28 51.75
CA PHE A 368 19.13 -4.91 52.92
C PHE A 368 20.21 -4.00 53.48
N TYR A 369 20.96 -3.31 52.62
CA TYR A 369 21.94 -2.32 53.10
C TYR A 369 21.26 -1.18 53.88
N GLY A 370 20.13 -0.67 53.36
CA GLY A 370 19.31 0.31 54.05
C GLY A 370 18.78 -0.18 55.43
N LEU A 371 18.47 -1.48 55.51
CA LEU A 371 18.08 -2.16 56.78
C LEU A 371 19.27 -2.51 57.68
N LYS A 372 20.48 -2.10 57.32
CA LYS A 372 21.75 -2.36 58.04
C LYS A 372 22.23 -3.81 58.03
N ASP A 373 21.78 -4.58 57.04
CA ASP A 373 22.24 -5.94 56.78
C ASP A 373 23.19 -5.95 55.57
N SER A 374 24.43 -5.52 55.80
CA SER A 374 25.48 -5.45 54.78
C SER A 374 25.89 -6.84 54.27
N PHE A 375 25.74 -7.89 55.12
CA PHE A 375 26.06 -9.26 54.74
C PHE A 375 25.10 -9.76 53.63
N GLN A 376 23.80 -9.65 53.86
CA GLN A 376 22.82 -10.05 52.87
C GLN A 376 22.94 -9.19 51.56
N ALA A 377 23.20 -7.89 51.74
CA ALA A 377 23.38 -6.99 50.60
C ALA A 377 24.54 -7.43 49.68
N THR A 378 25.72 -7.68 50.28
CA THR A 378 26.91 -8.11 49.48
C THR A 378 26.72 -9.51 48.87
N TYR A 379 26.13 -10.44 49.63
CA TYR A 379 25.83 -11.79 49.14
C TYR A 379 24.93 -11.79 47.88
N ILE A 380 23.87 -10.96 47.88
CA ILE A 380 22.96 -10.85 46.74
C ILE A 380 23.70 -10.25 45.53
N LEU A 381 24.50 -9.20 45.73
CA LEU A 381 25.24 -8.56 44.62
C LEU A 381 26.28 -9.51 43.99
N GLU A 382 27.01 -10.27 44.83
CA GLU A 382 27.95 -11.31 44.35
C GLU A 382 27.22 -12.38 43.56
N SER A 383 26.04 -12.82 44.05
CA SER A 383 25.20 -13.78 43.32
C SER A 383 24.69 -13.24 41.97
N VAL A 384 24.34 -11.96 41.88
CA VAL A 384 23.93 -11.32 40.63
C VAL A 384 25.11 -11.33 39.61
N ILE A 385 26.29 -10.94 40.06
CA ILE A 385 27.50 -10.91 39.20
C ILE A 385 27.87 -12.30 38.68
N GLU A 386 27.68 -13.33 39.50
CA GLU A 386 28.00 -14.71 39.11
C GLU A 386 26.99 -15.32 38.16
N ASN A 387 25.69 -15.08 38.38
CA ASN A 387 24.60 -15.82 37.72
C ASN A 387 23.96 -15.12 36.50
N PHE A 388 24.23 -13.81 36.26
CA PHE A 388 23.57 -13.04 35.21
C PHE A 388 24.56 -12.39 34.23
N LYS A 389 25.62 -13.15 33.85
CA LYS A 389 26.75 -12.70 33.02
C LYS A 389 26.32 -12.24 31.62
N GLU A 390 25.15 -12.63 31.15
CA GLU A 390 24.57 -12.20 29.88
C GLU A 390 24.13 -10.72 29.87
N TYR A 391 23.98 -10.07 31.02
CA TYR A 391 23.50 -8.68 31.17
C TYR A 391 24.62 -7.77 31.68
N THR A 392 25.46 -7.26 30.77
CA THR A 392 26.64 -6.47 31.11
C THR A 392 26.31 -5.24 31.97
N ASP A 393 25.25 -4.52 31.62
CA ASP A 393 24.79 -3.33 32.36
C ASP A 393 24.36 -3.65 33.80
N VAL A 394 23.73 -4.81 33.98
CA VAL A 394 23.31 -5.29 35.33
C VAL A 394 24.54 -5.65 36.17
N ILE A 395 25.53 -6.33 35.58
CA ILE A 395 26.78 -6.66 36.26
C ILE A 395 27.53 -5.42 36.66
N GLU A 396 27.68 -4.44 35.78
CA GLU A 396 28.34 -3.18 36.08
C GLU A 396 27.63 -2.43 37.20
N GLU A 397 26.28 -2.38 37.22
CA GLU A 397 25.52 -1.78 38.30
C GLU A 397 25.74 -2.54 39.62
N ALA A 398 25.67 -3.87 39.60
CA ALA A 398 25.88 -4.72 40.78
C ALA A 398 27.30 -4.57 41.33
N GLN A 399 28.33 -4.55 40.48
CA GLN A 399 29.71 -4.38 40.91
C GLN A 399 29.95 -3.01 41.56
N LYS A 400 29.41 -1.95 40.95
CA LYS A 400 29.49 -0.60 41.50
C LYS A 400 28.87 -0.49 42.87
N GLU A 401 27.72 -1.10 43.07
CA GLU A 401 27.04 -1.11 44.37
C GLU A 401 27.78 -1.96 45.41
N LEU A 402 28.33 -3.11 44.97
CA LEU A 402 29.14 -3.97 45.84
C LEU A 402 30.40 -3.26 46.34
N ASP A 403 31.11 -2.57 45.45
CA ASP A 403 32.30 -1.80 45.78
C ASP A 403 31.99 -0.64 46.73
N PHE A 404 30.85 0.03 46.49
CA PHE A 404 30.37 1.08 47.39
C PHE A 404 30.11 0.52 48.83
N ILE A 405 29.36 -0.57 48.98
CA ILE A 405 29.04 -1.15 50.26
C ILE A 405 30.32 -1.62 50.97
N LYS A 406 31.20 -2.36 50.28
CA LYS A 406 32.46 -2.81 50.86
C LYS A 406 33.36 -1.64 51.29
N GLY A 407 33.40 -0.56 50.54
CA GLY A 407 34.15 0.65 50.87
C GLY A 407 33.62 1.36 52.11
N GLU A 408 32.30 1.48 52.23
CA GLU A 408 31.68 2.11 53.42
C GLU A 408 31.85 1.24 54.69
N GLU A 409 31.71 -0.08 54.58
CA GLU A 409 31.96 -0.99 55.68
C GLU A 409 33.43 -0.96 56.14
N ALA A 410 34.39 -0.91 55.26
CA ALA A 410 35.81 -0.77 55.57
C ALA A 410 36.11 0.55 56.33
N LYS A 411 35.53 1.68 55.88
CA LYS A 411 35.65 2.97 56.62
C LYS A 411 35.04 2.89 58.02
N ARG A 412 33.88 2.26 58.18
CA ARG A 412 33.22 2.10 59.45
C ARG A 412 34.08 1.27 60.42
N ASN A 413 34.62 0.15 59.95
CA ASN A 413 35.46 -0.73 60.72
C ASN A 413 36.78 -0.06 61.13
N SER A 414 37.38 0.75 60.27
CA SER A 414 38.62 1.52 60.58
C SER A 414 38.37 2.66 61.58
N SER A 415 37.13 3.17 61.69
CA SER A 415 36.80 4.21 62.68
C SER A 415 36.49 3.64 64.09
N ILE A 416 36.16 2.34 64.16
CA ILE A 416 35.93 1.66 65.44
C ILE A 416 37.22 1.20 66.11
N THR A 417 38.27 1.00 65.31
CA THR A 417 39.62 0.56 65.80
C THR A 417 40.52 1.70 66.19
N LYS A 418 40.07 2.95 66.13
CA LYS A 418 40.76 4.12 66.71
C LYS A 418 40.05 4.56 68.03
#